data_cf4f9fb419e21eca54f782c40e3b3cf0
#
_entry.id   cf4f9fb419e21eca54f782c40e3b3cf0
#
_cell.length_a   1.000
_cell.length_b   1.000
_cell.length_c   1.000
_cell.angle_alpha   90.00
_cell.angle_beta   90.00
_cell.angle_gamma   90.00
#
_symmetry.space_group_name_H-M   'P 1'
#
loop_
_entity.id
_entity.type
_entity.pdbx_description
1 polymer ?
#
loop_
_entity_poly.entity_id
_entity_poly.type
_entity_poly.pdbx_seq_one_letter_code
_entity_poly.pdbx_strand_id
1 'polypeptide(L)'
;MKEKLKMANIINEKDLVWDTNSYNSRFEYKKKSLSQNSGAEKLGCSIYEVPPGKSAFPFHYHCSNEEAVFILEGNAELRFGDESYFVSKGDYLTFPAEGSAHQLTNRGETTLKYICISTMVEPDIKVYPDSGKVGVVSTASNNGTANSGKTEKFLRGDVEVVGLWEGE
;
A
#
# COMPACT_ATOMS: atom_id res chain seq x y z
N MET A 1 -3.33 29.62 -3.93
CA MET A 1 -2.36 28.55 -3.68
C MET A 1 -2.71 27.24 -4.39
N LYS A 2 -3.98 26.80 -4.40
CA LYS A 2 -4.43 25.57 -5.12
C LYS A 2 -4.23 25.59 -6.65
N GLU A 3 -4.31 26.77 -7.30
CA GLU A 3 -4.11 26.87 -8.77
C GLU A 3 -2.64 26.74 -9.19
N LYS A 4 -1.69 27.14 -8.34
CA LYS A 4 -0.25 27.05 -8.64
C LYS A 4 0.27 25.61 -8.62
N LEU A 5 -0.35 24.74 -7.82
CA LEU A 5 -0.02 23.31 -7.71
C LEU A 5 -0.48 22.52 -8.96
N LYS A 6 -1.55 22.94 -9.62
CA LYS A 6 -2.12 22.24 -10.77
C LYS A 6 -1.34 22.45 -12.07
N MET A 7 -0.52 23.51 -12.17
CA MET A 7 0.22 23.87 -13.38
C MET A 7 1.64 23.30 -13.48
N ALA A 8 2.22 22.76 -12.41
CA ALA A 8 3.64 22.43 -12.36
C ALA A 8 3.95 20.96 -12.04
N ASN A 9 2.96 20.12 -11.73
CA ASN A 9 3.16 18.75 -11.22
C ASN A 9 4.16 18.70 -10.03
N ILE A 10 4.21 19.78 -9.27
CA ILE A 10 5.09 19.95 -8.12
C ILE A 10 4.22 20.02 -6.87
N ILE A 11 4.59 19.25 -5.86
CA ILE A 11 3.94 19.26 -4.57
C ILE A 11 4.99 19.29 -3.46
N ASN A 12 4.70 20.03 -2.41
CA ASN A 12 5.48 19.96 -1.18
C ASN A 12 4.70 19.17 -0.13
N GLU A 13 5.33 18.24 0.53
CA GLU A 13 4.71 17.39 1.55
C GLU A 13 4.11 18.21 2.71
N LYS A 14 4.65 19.41 2.97
CA LYS A 14 4.16 20.33 4.01
C LYS A 14 2.79 20.93 3.69
N ASP A 15 2.41 20.95 2.40
CA ASP A 15 1.12 21.46 1.95
C ASP A 15 0.02 20.39 2.01
N LEU A 16 0.39 19.13 2.32
CA LEU A 16 -0.54 18.01 2.42
C LEU A 16 -0.97 17.76 3.87
N VAL A 17 -2.24 17.45 4.01
CA VAL A 17 -2.83 17.01 5.28
C VAL A 17 -2.59 15.51 5.45
N TRP A 18 -2.31 15.08 6.68
CA TRP A 18 -2.23 13.68 7.05
C TRP A 18 -3.61 13.02 7.03
N ASP A 19 -3.73 11.93 6.32
CA ASP A 19 -4.81 10.97 6.46
C ASP A 19 -4.42 9.96 7.54
N THR A 20 -5.25 9.84 8.58
CA THR A 20 -4.97 8.99 9.75
C THR A 20 -5.88 7.77 9.75
N ASN A 21 -5.29 6.60 9.86
CA ASN A 21 -5.98 5.33 9.86
C ASN A 21 -5.59 4.50 11.08
N SER A 22 -6.56 3.91 11.75
CA SER A 22 -6.36 3.04 12.89
C SER A 22 -7.36 1.87 12.85
N TYR A 23 -6.83 0.65 12.91
CA TYR A 23 -7.60 -0.59 12.92
C TYR A 23 -7.08 -1.50 14.02
N ASN A 24 -7.89 -1.73 15.05
CA ASN A 24 -7.55 -2.54 16.22
C ASN A 24 -6.20 -2.13 16.89
N SER A 25 -5.66 -3.01 17.73
CA SER A 25 -4.40 -2.75 18.48
C SER A 25 -3.12 -2.89 17.64
N ARG A 26 -3.19 -3.43 16.40
CA ARG A 26 -2.01 -3.77 15.59
C ARG A 26 -1.73 -2.78 14.47
N PHE A 27 -2.75 -2.16 13.89
CA PHE A 27 -2.61 -1.38 12.67
C PHE A 27 -2.97 0.08 12.92
N GLU A 28 -1.99 0.95 12.75
CA GLU A 28 -2.14 2.40 12.84
C GLU A 28 -1.08 3.09 12.01
N TYR A 29 -1.49 4.06 11.21
CA TYR A 29 -0.57 4.87 10.42
C TYR A 29 -1.17 6.22 10.05
N LYS A 30 -0.30 7.17 9.71
CA LYS A 30 -0.66 8.39 8.99
C LYS A 30 -0.05 8.34 7.60
N LYS A 31 -0.75 8.89 6.61
CA LYS A 31 -0.35 8.88 5.20
C LYS A 31 -0.50 10.24 4.56
N LYS A 32 0.47 10.61 3.73
CA LYS A 32 0.37 11.71 2.76
C LYS A 32 0.55 11.16 1.36
N SER A 33 -0.47 11.28 0.51
CA SER A 33 -0.41 10.83 -0.89
C SER A 33 0.25 11.90 -1.76
N LEU A 34 1.48 11.68 -2.19
CA LEU A 34 2.22 12.62 -3.05
C LEU A 34 1.73 12.52 -4.50
N SER A 35 1.70 11.31 -5.06
CA SER A 35 1.34 11.08 -6.46
C SER A 35 -0.07 11.54 -6.80
N GLN A 36 -1.05 11.26 -5.96
CA GLN A 36 -2.45 11.63 -6.18
C GLN A 36 -2.64 13.14 -6.31
N ASN A 37 -1.78 13.92 -5.67
CA ASN A 37 -1.86 15.38 -5.67
C ASN A 37 -0.90 16.03 -6.68
N SER A 38 0.00 15.27 -7.32
CA SER A 38 0.97 15.76 -8.29
C SER A 38 0.64 15.46 -9.75
N GLY A 39 -0.46 14.72 -10.01
CA GLY A 39 -0.85 14.33 -11.36
C GLY A 39 -0.10 13.11 -11.91
N ALA A 40 0.54 12.32 -11.05
CA ALA A 40 1.14 11.04 -11.46
C ALA A 40 0.04 10.02 -11.78
N GLU A 41 0.21 9.27 -12.89
CA GLU A 41 -0.78 8.31 -13.37
C GLU A 41 -0.37 6.85 -13.15
N LYS A 42 0.91 6.55 -13.34
CA LYS A 42 1.44 5.17 -13.31
C LYS A 42 2.29 4.85 -12.09
N LEU A 43 2.60 5.85 -11.29
CA LEU A 43 3.38 5.71 -10.07
C LEU A 43 2.58 6.19 -8.86
N GLY A 44 2.40 5.31 -7.89
CA GLY A 44 1.98 5.64 -6.55
C GLY A 44 3.17 6.09 -5.71
N CYS A 45 3.06 7.18 -4.98
CA CYS A 45 4.07 7.60 -4.01
C CYS A 45 3.39 8.22 -2.80
N SER A 46 3.74 7.73 -1.62
CA SER A 46 3.17 8.22 -0.36
C SER A 46 4.20 8.21 0.75
N ILE A 47 4.05 9.14 1.69
CA ILE A 47 4.81 9.13 2.95
C ILE A 47 3.92 8.52 4.02
N TYR A 48 4.51 7.64 4.81
CA TYR A 48 3.87 6.99 5.96
C TYR A 48 4.59 7.33 7.25
N GLU A 49 3.82 7.50 8.32
CA GLU A 49 4.29 7.52 9.70
C GLU A 49 3.56 6.43 10.48
N VAL A 50 4.31 5.53 11.11
CA VAL A 50 3.79 4.38 11.86
C VAL A 50 4.27 4.46 13.30
N PRO A 51 3.36 4.53 14.29
CA PRO A 51 3.73 4.59 15.71
C PRO A 51 4.46 3.32 16.19
N PRO A 52 5.17 3.39 17.32
CA PRO A 52 5.77 2.21 17.96
C PRO A 52 4.79 1.07 18.18
N GLY A 53 5.23 -0.16 17.90
CA GLY A 53 4.45 -1.39 18.05
C GLY A 53 3.39 -1.62 16.99
N LYS A 54 3.28 -0.76 15.97
CA LYS A 54 2.25 -0.84 14.92
C LYS A 54 2.82 -1.23 13.56
N SER A 55 1.92 -1.67 12.69
CA SER A 55 2.14 -1.86 11.26
C SER A 55 1.16 -1.00 10.48
N ALA A 56 1.52 -0.58 9.27
CA ALA A 56 0.58 0.13 8.39
C ALA A 56 -0.42 -0.85 7.75
N PHE A 57 0.06 -2.03 7.34
CA PHE A 57 -0.74 -3.01 6.61
C PHE A 57 -0.53 -4.43 7.15
N PRO A 58 -1.50 -5.34 6.92
CA PRO A 58 -1.29 -6.77 7.15
C PRO A 58 -0.19 -7.34 6.25
N PHE A 59 0.31 -8.52 6.58
CA PHE A 59 1.23 -9.29 5.75
C PHE A 59 0.56 -9.63 4.42
N HIS A 60 1.14 -9.20 3.28
CA HIS A 60 0.51 -9.30 1.96
C HIS A 60 1.54 -9.23 0.82
N TYR A 61 1.10 -9.63 -0.37
CA TYR A 61 1.81 -9.36 -1.62
C TYR A 61 0.83 -8.91 -2.71
N HIS A 62 1.36 -8.31 -3.78
CA HIS A 62 0.65 -7.85 -4.95
C HIS A 62 0.93 -8.74 -6.15
N CYS A 63 -0.09 -9.07 -6.95
CA CYS A 63 0.09 -9.85 -8.17
C CYS A 63 0.52 -9.00 -9.38
N SER A 64 0.14 -7.71 -9.40
CA SER A 64 0.39 -6.86 -10.56
C SER A 64 1.33 -5.69 -10.26
N ASN A 65 1.37 -5.23 -9.02
CA ASN A 65 2.13 -4.05 -8.65
C ASN A 65 3.46 -4.42 -7.98
N GLU A 66 4.50 -3.73 -8.38
CA GLU A 66 5.77 -3.69 -7.68
C GLU A 66 5.77 -2.55 -6.68
N GLU A 67 6.25 -2.79 -5.46
CA GLU A 67 6.41 -1.78 -4.43
C GLU A 67 7.86 -1.60 -4.03
N ALA A 68 8.19 -0.39 -3.58
CA ALA A 68 9.46 -0.08 -2.97
C ALA A 68 9.26 0.81 -1.75
N VAL A 69 10.07 0.59 -0.73
CA VAL A 69 10.07 1.39 0.50
C VAL A 69 11.47 1.93 0.74
N PHE A 70 11.56 3.22 1.07
CA PHE A 70 12.78 3.84 1.55
C PHE A 70 12.55 4.39 2.96
N ILE A 71 13.33 3.91 3.93
CA ILE A 71 13.21 4.31 5.33
C ILE A 71 13.86 5.67 5.54
N LEU A 72 13.06 6.65 5.95
CA LEU A 72 13.51 8.02 6.23
C LEU A 72 13.96 8.20 7.67
N GLU A 73 13.21 7.62 8.63
CA GLU A 73 13.45 7.76 10.07
C GLU A 73 12.97 6.51 10.81
N GLY A 74 13.61 6.20 11.92
CA GLY A 74 13.28 5.06 12.76
C GLY A 74 13.83 3.74 12.22
N ASN A 75 13.27 2.65 12.75
CA ASN A 75 13.61 1.29 12.37
C ASN A 75 12.37 0.40 12.39
N ALA A 76 12.45 -0.75 11.74
CA ALA A 76 11.36 -1.70 11.67
C ALA A 76 11.86 -3.14 11.59
N GLU A 77 10.99 -4.06 11.93
CA GLU A 77 11.08 -5.45 11.51
C GLU A 77 10.36 -5.59 10.16
N LEU A 78 11.09 -6.05 9.16
CA LEU A 78 10.54 -6.51 7.88
C LEU A 78 10.32 -8.01 7.96
N ARG A 79 9.07 -8.46 7.96
CA ARG A 79 8.71 -9.83 7.64
C ARG A 79 8.62 -9.97 6.12
N PHE A 80 9.39 -10.89 5.54
CA PHE A 80 9.48 -11.12 4.10
C PHE A 80 9.48 -12.64 3.83
N GLY A 81 8.37 -13.15 3.30
CA GLY A 81 8.15 -14.60 3.23
C GLY A 81 8.17 -15.22 4.64
N ASP A 82 9.01 -16.21 4.82
CA ASP A 82 9.18 -16.94 6.08
C ASP A 82 10.28 -16.34 6.96
N GLU A 83 10.94 -15.28 6.51
CA GLU A 83 12.07 -14.67 7.21
C GLU A 83 11.71 -13.29 7.77
N SER A 84 12.50 -12.85 8.75
CA SER A 84 12.42 -11.51 9.33
C SER A 84 13.78 -10.84 9.33
N TYR A 85 13.78 -9.55 9.00
CA TYR A 85 14.98 -8.71 8.92
C TYR A 85 14.78 -7.45 9.74
N PHE A 86 15.85 -6.96 10.34
CA PHE A 86 15.86 -5.64 10.93
C PHE A 86 16.26 -4.63 9.85
N VAL A 87 15.44 -3.58 9.68
CA VAL A 87 15.67 -2.50 8.72
C VAL A 87 15.62 -1.15 9.42
N SER A 88 16.37 -0.19 8.90
CA SER A 88 16.60 1.10 9.55
C SER A 88 16.69 2.23 8.54
N LYS A 89 16.80 3.46 9.04
CA LYS A 89 17.01 4.66 8.22
C LYS A 89 18.09 4.44 7.17
N GLY A 90 17.76 4.73 5.91
CA GLY A 90 18.63 4.61 4.75
C GLY A 90 18.45 3.31 3.96
N ASP A 91 17.76 2.31 4.53
CA ASP A 91 17.50 1.07 3.83
C ASP A 91 16.46 1.27 2.73
N TYR A 92 16.70 0.61 1.58
CA TYR A 92 15.82 0.54 0.45
C TYR A 92 15.35 -0.90 0.25
N LEU A 93 14.05 -1.10 0.25
CA LEU A 93 13.39 -2.40 0.18
C LEU A 93 12.58 -2.47 -1.11
N THR A 94 12.59 -3.62 -1.78
CA THR A 94 11.78 -3.84 -2.99
C THR A 94 10.92 -5.09 -2.84
N PHE A 95 9.71 -5.00 -3.37
CA PHE A 95 8.71 -6.05 -3.34
C PHE A 95 8.17 -6.23 -4.77
N PRO A 96 8.82 -7.10 -5.59
CA PRO A 96 8.37 -7.37 -6.95
C PRO A 96 6.94 -7.92 -6.98
N ALA A 97 6.23 -7.67 -8.08
CA ALA A 97 4.95 -8.31 -8.34
C ALA A 97 5.10 -9.85 -8.30
N GLU A 98 4.09 -10.53 -7.75
CA GLU A 98 4.10 -11.99 -7.52
C GLU A 98 5.25 -12.49 -6.62
N GLY A 99 5.94 -11.55 -5.95
CA GLY A 99 7.01 -11.86 -5.02
C GLY A 99 6.51 -12.34 -3.66
N SER A 100 7.44 -12.47 -2.72
CA SER A 100 7.13 -12.87 -1.35
C SER A 100 6.27 -11.83 -0.64
N ALA A 101 5.33 -12.30 0.16
CA ALA A 101 4.55 -11.42 1.03
C ALA A 101 5.45 -10.66 2.00
N HIS A 102 5.06 -9.46 2.35
CA HIS A 102 5.83 -8.57 3.20
C HIS A 102 4.98 -7.81 4.20
N GLN A 103 5.59 -7.41 5.29
CA GLN A 103 5.01 -6.53 6.30
C GLN A 103 6.11 -5.78 7.03
N LEU A 104 5.93 -4.47 7.23
CA LEU A 104 6.76 -3.66 8.10
C LEU A 104 6.05 -3.45 9.44
N THR A 105 6.74 -3.75 10.53
CA THR A 105 6.28 -3.48 11.89
C THR A 105 7.28 -2.57 12.59
N ASN A 106 6.84 -1.43 13.08
CA ASN A 106 7.68 -0.57 13.88
C ASN A 106 7.97 -1.24 15.22
N ARG A 107 9.20 -1.73 15.41
CA ARG A 107 9.69 -2.33 16.66
C ARG A 107 10.54 -1.36 17.48
N GLY A 108 10.72 -0.13 17.00
CA GLY A 108 11.44 0.92 17.71
C GLY A 108 10.57 1.63 18.75
N GLU A 109 11.20 2.59 19.41
CA GLU A 109 10.57 3.44 20.43
C GLU A 109 10.09 4.78 19.84
N THR A 110 10.49 5.09 18.61
CA THR A 110 10.14 6.32 17.88
C THR A 110 9.27 6.00 16.66
N THR A 111 8.63 7.00 16.11
CA THR A 111 7.87 6.87 14.85
C THR A 111 8.75 6.36 13.73
N LEU A 112 8.32 5.32 13.04
CA LEU A 112 8.87 4.88 11.77
C LEU A 112 8.31 5.77 10.66
N LYS A 113 9.18 6.43 9.87
CA LYS A 113 8.79 7.22 8.71
C LYS A 113 9.43 6.67 7.45
N TYR A 114 8.64 6.47 6.40
CA TYR A 114 9.14 5.95 5.13
C TYR A 114 8.36 6.48 3.93
N ILE A 115 8.99 6.45 2.77
CA ILE A 115 8.34 6.62 1.47
C ILE A 115 8.01 5.22 0.94
N CYS A 116 6.77 5.04 0.49
CA CYS A 116 6.35 3.89 -0.30
C CYS A 116 6.07 4.35 -1.73
N ILE A 117 6.68 3.67 -2.68
CA ILE A 117 6.49 3.87 -4.11
C ILE A 117 5.91 2.58 -4.66
N SER A 118 4.97 2.68 -5.60
CA SER A 118 4.33 1.51 -6.21
C SER A 118 4.03 1.81 -7.67
N THR A 119 4.11 0.81 -8.51
CA THR A 119 3.45 0.87 -9.80
C THR A 119 1.93 0.90 -9.61
N MET A 120 1.20 1.40 -10.61
CA MET A 120 -0.27 1.55 -10.54
C MET A 120 -0.91 0.76 -11.69
N VAL A 121 -0.58 -0.53 -11.76
CA VAL A 121 -1.17 -1.47 -12.73
C VAL A 121 -2.54 -1.91 -12.21
N GLU A 122 -3.54 -1.93 -13.06
CA GLU A 122 -4.91 -2.34 -12.74
C GLU A 122 -5.44 -3.38 -13.75
N PRO A 123 -6.22 -4.35 -13.27
CA PRO A 123 -6.56 -4.60 -11.87
C PRO A 123 -5.36 -5.14 -11.07
N ASP A 124 -5.31 -4.83 -9.78
CA ASP A 124 -4.34 -5.42 -8.88
C ASP A 124 -5.01 -6.40 -7.91
N ILE A 125 -4.38 -7.53 -7.71
CA ILE A 125 -4.81 -8.55 -6.75
C ILE A 125 -3.83 -8.55 -5.59
N LYS A 126 -4.36 -8.32 -4.38
CA LYS A 126 -3.60 -8.40 -3.13
C LYS A 126 -3.95 -9.69 -2.40
N VAL A 127 -2.95 -10.44 -2.03
CA VAL A 127 -3.13 -11.68 -1.27
C VAL A 127 -2.62 -11.48 0.15
N TYR A 128 -3.40 -11.95 1.13
CA TYR A 128 -3.12 -11.83 2.57
C TYR A 128 -2.98 -13.23 3.18
N PRO A 129 -1.77 -13.83 3.18
CA PRO A 129 -1.58 -15.22 3.57
C PRO A 129 -2.06 -15.54 5.00
N ASP A 130 -1.82 -14.65 5.98
CA ASP A 130 -2.19 -14.89 7.37
C ASP A 130 -3.71 -14.99 7.60
N SER A 131 -4.51 -14.38 6.74
CA SER A 131 -5.98 -14.33 6.90
C SER A 131 -6.75 -15.03 5.80
N GLY A 132 -6.05 -15.57 4.78
CA GLY A 132 -6.67 -16.20 3.62
C GLY A 132 -7.55 -15.25 2.79
N LYS A 133 -7.34 -13.93 2.90
CA LYS A 133 -8.10 -12.95 2.12
C LYS A 133 -7.43 -12.68 0.79
N VAL A 134 -8.25 -12.38 -0.20
CA VAL A 134 -7.85 -11.82 -1.49
C VAL A 134 -8.57 -10.50 -1.70
N GLY A 135 -7.82 -9.46 -2.00
CA GLY A 135 -8.34 -8.14 -2.34
C GLY A 135 -8.18 -7.87 -3.83
N VAL A 136 -9.24 -7.42 -4.49
CA VAL A 136 -9.20 -6.96 -5.89
C VAL A 136 -9.35 -5.45 -5.90
N VAL A 137 -8.41 -4.77 -6.53
CA VAL A 137 -8.35 -3.30 -6.64
C VAL A 137 -8.50 -2.91 -8.09
N SER A 138 -9.50 -2.08 -8.40
CA SER A 138 -9.72 -1.55 -9.74
C SER A 138 -10.40 -0.19 -9.68
N THR A 139 -10.06 0.70 -10.61
CA THR A 139 -10.78 1.96 -10.85
C THR A 139 -11.92 1.82 -11.85
N ALA A 140 -12.08 0.66 -12.48
CA ALA A 140 -13.19 0.41 -13.38
C ALA A 140 -14.53 0.53 -12.64
N SER A 141 -15.39 1.44 -13.09
CA SER A 141 -16.72 1.61 -12.51
C SER A 141 -17.60 0.40 -12.82
N ASN A 142 -18.28 -0.11 -11.82
CA ASN A 142 -19.18 -1.27 -11.95
C ASN A 142 -20.43 -1.01 -12.83
N ASN A 143 -20.66 0.20 -13.33
CA ASN A 143 -21.91 0.57 -14.02
C ASN A 143 -21.73 1.43 -15.28
N GLY A 144 -20.53 1.49 -15.87
CA GLY A 144 -20.33 2.31 -17.10
C GLY A 144 -20.52 3.82 -16.89
N THR A 145 -20.80 4.28 -15.70
CA THR A 145 -20.81 5.70 -15.36
C THR A 145 -19.43 6.07 -14.82
N ALA A 146 -18.83 7.07 -15.42
CA ALA A 146 -17.51 7.60 -15.05
C ALA A 146 -17.53 8.22 -13.65
N ASN A 147 -17.67 7.39 -12.63
CA ASN A 147 -17.44 7.78 -11.25
C ASN A 147 -16.06 7.25 -10.87
N SER A 148 -15.12 8.14 -10.78
CA SER A 148 -13.69 7.96 -10.52
C SER A 148 -13.39 7.43 -9.11
N GLY A 149 -14.08 6.43 -8.64
CA GLY A 149 -13.88 5.80 -7.34
C GLY A 149 -13.09 4.50 -7.48
N LYS A 150 -11.91 4.44 -6.87
CA LYS A 150 -11.17 3.20 -6.70
C LYS A 150 -12.07 2.20 -5.95
N THR A 151 -12.36 1.07 -6.57
CA THR A 151 -13.11 -0.02 -5.94
C THR A 151 -12.11 -1.03 -5.39
N GLU A 152 -12.20 -1.30 -4.12
CA GLU A 152 -11.44 -2.37 -3.47
C GLU A 152 -12.43 -3.35 -2.84
N LYS A 153 -12.38 -4.62 -3.26
CA LYS A 153 -13.22 -5.69 -2.71
C LYS A 153 -12.35 -6.76 -2.12
N PHE A 154 -12.70 -7.21 -0.92
CA PHE A 154 -12.02 -8.31 -0.24
C PHE A 154 -12.92 -9.53 -0.24
N LEU A 155 -12.36 -10.67 -0.66
CA LEU A 155 -12.99 -11.97 -0.65
C LEU A 155 -12.30 -12.83 0.42
N ARG A 156 -13.08 -13.59 1.15
CA ARG A 156 -12.59 -14.54 2.15
C ARG A 156 -13.52 -15.76 2.16
N GLY A 157 -12.94 -16.94 2.21
CA GLY A 157 -13.66 -18.19 2.29
C GLY A 157 -13.01 -19.26 1.40
N ASP A 158 -13.55 -20.44 1.42
CA ASP A 158 -13.17 -21.50 0.51
C ASP A 158 -13.61 -21.07 -0.90
N VAL A 159 -12.66 -20.53 -1.64
CA VAL A 159 -12.88 -20.24 -3.06
C VAL A 159 -12.82 -21.57 -3.76
N GLU A 160 -13.97 -22.05 -4.20
CA GLU A 160 -14.04 -23.27 -5.03
C GLU A 160 -13.36 -22.96 -6.38
N VAL A 161 -12.37 -23.77 -6.72
CA VAL A 161 -11.72 -23.69 -8.03
C VAL A 161 -12.62 -24.41 -9.03
N VAL A 162 -13.31 -23.63 -9.83
CA VAL A 162 -14.25 -24.16 -10.86
C VAL A 162 -13.61 -24.06 -12.25
N GLY A 163 -14.08 -24.91 -13.16
CA GLY A 163 -13.71 -24.82 -14.57
C GLY A 163 -14.30 -23.55 -15.22
N LEU A 164 -13.63 -23.03 -16.26
CA LEU A 164 -14.06 -21.82 -16.98
C LEU A 164 -15.54 -21.87 -17.44
N TRP A 165 -16.02 -23.05 -17.75
CA TRP A 165 -17.37 -23.28 -18.32
C TRP A 165 -18.36 -23.85 -17.31
N GLU A 166 -17.95 -23.97 -16.05
CA GLU A 166 -18.82 -24.52 -15.01
C GLU A 166 -19.84 -23.46 -14.57
N GLY A 167 -21.10 -23.77 -14.73
CA GLY A 167 -22.22 -22.89 -14.38
C GLY A 167 -22.70 -21.97 -15.50
N GLU A 168 -22.16 -22.09 -16.72
CA GLU A 168 -22.63 -21.36 -17.90
C GLU A 168 -23.76 -22.08 -18.64
#